data_d2d10e4ffb0ec305f440e800f81e0b0c
#
_entry.id   d2d10e4ffb0ec305f440e800f81e0b0c
#
_cell.length_a   1.000
_cell.length_b   1.000
_cell.length_c   1.000
_cell.angle_alpha   90.00
_cell.angle_beta   90.00
_cell.angle_gamma   90.00
#
_symmetry.space_group_name_H-M   'P 1'
#
loop_
_entity.id
_entity.type
_entity.pdbx_description
1 polymer ?
#
loop_
_entity_poly.entity_id
_entity_poly.type
_entity_poly.pdbx_seq_one_letter_code
_entity_poly.pdbx_strand_id
1 'polypeptide(L)'
;AAYALPQEVAWGEKNCRTAYLYAVTTHPDFRKRGICAKLLAYAEKELTKRYFDCLTLVPATDALRSYYASLGFVSQNTAFFDEGGAPEARGVCEVLTPAEYAGLRETVLYDLPHVRYGLSDLRYQASMSGFYRLELGSHFGCACAHPDGETLVVDEILPDCSVLPALLKQLPAKQCRVRTVGGSAPFAMCKWLSDAHMPDVYLAFDFG
;
A
#
# COMPACT_ATOMS: atom_id res chain seq x y z
N ALA A 1 3.82 18.18 12.30
CA ALA A 1 3.30 18.28 10.93
C ALA A 1 2.60 16.97 10.54
N ALA A 2 1.70 17.03 9.59
CA ALA A 2 1.12 15.88 8.90
C ALA A 2 0.62 16.36 7.54
N TYR A 3 0.63 15.47 6.56
CA TYR A 3 0.01 15.69 5.26
C TYR A 3 -1.19 14.76 5.13
N ALA A 4 -2.26 15.24 4.51
CA ALA A 4 -3.41 14.44 4.14
C ALA A 4 -3.46 14.38 2.61
N LEU A 5 -3.05 13.26 2.05
CA LEU A 5 -3.00 13.04 0.61
C LEU A 5 -4.32 12.44 0.15
N PRO A 6 -5.08 13.13 -0.72
CA PRO A 6 -6.35 12.61 -1.21
C PRO A 6 -6.13 11.36 -2.05
N GLN A 7 -6.88 10.30 -1.77
CA GLN A 7 -6.91 9.04 -2.50
C GLN A 7 -8.34 8.53 -2.60
N GLU A 8 -8.55 7.43 -3.29
CA GLU A 8 -9.81 6.71 -3.38
C GLU A 8 -9.64 5.27 -2.92
N VAL A 9 -10.67 4.72 -2.29
CA VAL A 9 -10.82 3.28 -2.10
C VAL A 9 -11.86 2.80 -3.10
N ALA A 10 -11.54 1.77 -3.85
CA ALA A 10 -12.40 1.18 -4.86
C ALA A 10 -12.62 -0.31 -4.63
N TRP A 11 -13.80 -0.83 -4.99
CA TRP A 11 -14.11 -2.26 -5.12
C TRP A 11 -15.36 -2.45 -5.97
N GLY A 12 -15.25 -3.22 -7.07
CA GLY A 12 -16.31 -3.30 -8.08
C GLY A 12 -16.68 -1.90 -8.57
N GLU A 13 -17.97 -1.62 -8.60
CA GLU A 13 -18.53 -0.32 -9.00
C GLU A 13 -18.53 0.74 -7.87
N LYS A 14 -18.06 0.37 -6.67
CA LYS A 14 -18.08 1.25 -5.50
C LYS A 14 -16.75 1.95 -5.34
N ASN A 15 -16.82 3.21 -4.89
CA ASN A 15 -15.65 3.96 -4.46
C ASN A 15 -16.01 4.89 -3.29
N CYS A 16 -15.01 5.23 -2.49
CA CYS A 16 -15.13 6.25 -1.46
C CYS A 16 -13.85 7.06 -1.36
N ARG A 17 -13.98 8.28 -0.83
CA ARG A 17 -12.84 9.21 -0.69
C ARG A 17 -12.08 8.89 0.59
N THR A 18 -10.79 8.65 0.44
CA THR A 18 -9.89 8.48 1.59
C THR A 18 -8.78 9.53 1.60
N ALA A 19 -8.23 9.79 2.75
CA ALA A 19 -7.03 10.60 2.90
C ALA A 19 -5.93 9.77 3.55
N TYR A 20 -4.82 9.60 2.84
CA TYR A 20 -3.62 8.99 3.40
C TYR A 20 -2.87 10.00 4.26
N LEU A 21 -2.71 9.69 5.55
CA LEU A 21 -1.98 10.52 6.50
C LEU A 21 -0.49 10.20 6.41
N TYR A 22 0.25 11.09 5.77
CA TYR A 22 1.66 10.94 5.47
C TYR A 22 2.53 11.83 6.37
N ALA A 23 3.74 11.36 6.71
CA ALA A 23 4.76 12.09 7.47
C ALA A 23 4.23 12.73 8.76
N VAL A 24 3.44 11.99 9.53
CA VAL A 24 2.92 12.45 10.82
C VAL A 24 4.05 12.57 11.82
N THR A 25 4.49 13.80 12.09
CA THR A 25 5.66 14.06 12.94
C THR A 25 5.38 15.09 14.02
N THR A 26 6.04 14.93 15.17
CA THR A 26 6.09 15.93 16.24
C THR A 26 7.55 16.19 16.61
N HIS A 27 7.95 17.46 16.59
CA HIS A 27 9.30 17.87 16.97
C HIS A 27 9.65 17.31 18.36
N PRO A 28 10.88 16.81 18.59
CA PRO A 28 11.26 16.16 19.85
C PRO A 28 10.88 16.94 21.11
N ASP A 29 11.14 18.25 21.15
CA ASP A 29 10.87 19.12 22.31
C ASP A 29 9.37 19.30 22.62
N PHE A 30 8.49 18.91 21.69
CA PHE A 30 7.05 19.04 21.82
C PHE A 30 6.33 17.68 21.93
N ARG A 31 7.09 16.56 22.00
CA ARG A 31 6.51 15.24 22.21
C ARG A 31 5.89 15.08 23.60
N LYS A 32 5.04 14.06 23.76
CA LYS A 32 4.35 13.71 25.01
C LYS A 32 3.42 14.82 25.56
N ARG A 33 3.04 15.81 24.74
CA ARG A 33 2.12 16.90 25.09
C ARG A 33 0.74 16.77 24.41
N GLY A 34 0.42 15.63 23.82
CA GLY A 34 -0.84 15.40 23.12
C GLY A 34 -0.99 16.15 21.79
N ILE A 35 0.07 16.80 21.26
CA ILE A 35 0.00 17.63 20.05
C ILE A 35 -0.39 16.82 18.83
N CYS A 36 0.19 15.61 18.65
CA CYS A 36 -0.16 14.73 17.55
C CYS A 36 -1.65 14.35 17.58
N ALA A 37 -2.17 13.94 18.73
CA ALA A 37 -3.59 13.60 18.87
C ALA A 37 -4.51 14.79 18.53
N LYS A 38 -4.16 16.00 18.98
CA LYS A 38 -4.92 17.22 18.64
C LYS A 38 -4.88 17.54 17.16
N LEU A 39 -3.72 17.35 16.51
CA LEU A 39 -3.55 17.56 15.07
C LEU A 39 -4.39 16.57 14.27
N LEU A 40 -4.37 15.29 14.65
CA LEU A 40 -5.16 14.26 13.99
C LEU A 40 -6.66 14.46 14.19
N ALA A 41 -7.11 14.82 15.39
CA ALA A 41 -8.51 15.17 15.65
C ALA A 41 -8.97 16.41 14.84
N TYR A 42 -8.09 17.39 14.65
CA TYR A 42 -8.37 18.52 13.77
C TYR A 42 -8.48 18.09 12.30
N ALA A 43 -7.53 17.27 11.83
CA ALA A 43 -7.54 16.74 10.47
C ALA A 43 -8.82 15.92 10.20
N GLU A 44 -9.20 15.06 11.13
CA GLU A 44 -10.44 14.26 11.08
C GLU A 44 -11.66 15.18 10.89
N LYS A 45 -11.81 16.19 11.75
CA LYS A 45 -12.92 17.15 11.67
C LYS A 45 -12.96 17.90 10.33
N GLU A 46 -11.82 18.35 9.82
CA GLU A 46 -11.76 19.10 8.56
C GLU A 46 -12.00 18.22 7.34
N LEU A 47 -11.52 16.96 7.37
CA LEU A 47 -11.71 16.00 6.27
C LEU A 47 -13.17 15.50 6.23
N THR A 48 -13.79 15.28 7.38
CA THR A 48 -15.24 14.97 7.44
C THR A 48 -16.09 16.08 6.79
N LYS A 49 -15.80 17.36 7.07
CA LYS A 49 -16.48 18.50 6.41
C LYS A 49 -16.28 18.53 4.89
N ARG A 50 -15.19 17.94 4.39
CA ARG A 50 -14.86 17.85 2.98
C ARG A 50 -15.33 16.55 2.35
N TYR A 51 -16.20 15.80 3.04
CA TYR A 51 -16.79 14.55 2.56
C TYR A 51 -15.75 13.46 2.26
N PHE A 52 -14.74 13.35 3.10
CA PHE A 52 -13.89 12.16 3.14
C PHE A 52 -14.57 11.11 4.01
N ASP A 53 -14.51 9.86 3.55
CA ASP A 53 -15.18 8.71 4.19
C ASP A 53 -14.26 8.01 5.18
N CYS A 54 -12.95 8.02 4.93
CA CYS A 54 -11.98 7.41 5.83
C CYS A 54 -10.59 8.07 5.79
N LEU A 55 -9.79 7.72 6.79
CA LEU A 55 -8.37 8.04 6.89
C LEU A 55 -7.57 6.74 6.85
N THR A 56 -6.46 6.73 6.13
CA THR A 56 -5.52 5.61 6.10
C THR A 56 -4.14 6.07 6.51
N LEU A 57 -3.34 5.17 7.06
CA LEU A 57 -1.92 5.39 7.36
C LEU A 57 -1.17 4.06 7.48
N VAL A 58 0.15 4.10 7.33
CA VAL A 58 1.03 2.98 7.63
C VAL A 58 1.87 3.33 8.86
N PRO A 59 1.73 2.61 9.98
CA PRO A 59 2.55 2.84 11.16
C PRO A 59 3.97 2.33 10.94
N ALA A 60 4.98 3.17 11.18
CA ALA A 60 6.38 2.76 11.03
C ALA A 60 6.86 1.76 12.10
N THR A 61 6.13 1.59 13.21
CA THR A 61 6.48 0.68 14.30
C THR A 61 5.22 0.16 15.00
N ASP A 62 5.32 -0.96 15.71
CA ASP A 62 4.21 -1.50 16.53
C ASP A 62 3.80 -0.56 17.68
N ALA A 63 4.74 0.20 18.23
CA ALA A 63 4.42 1.21 19.23
C ALA A 63 3.53 2.33 18.63
N LEU A 64 3.78 2.75 17.38
CA LEU A 64 2.93 3.69 16.67
C LEU A 64 1.60 3.06 16.28
N ARG A 65 1.55 1.78 15.94
CA ARG A 65 0.30 1.03 15.71
C ARG A 65 -0.59 1.09 16.95
N SER A 66 -0.04 0.77 18.12
CA SER A 66 -0.75 0.85 19.40
C SER A 66 -1.23 2.28 19.71
N TYR A 67 -0.41 3.27 19.40
CA TYR A 67 -0.77 4.68 19.55
C TYR A 67 -1.95 5.08 18.65
N TYR A 68 -1.90 4.74 17.35
CA TYR A 68 -3.01 5.05 16.43
C TYR A 68 -4.28 4.26 16.78
N ALA A 69 -4.15 3.03 17.27
CA ALA A 69 -5.30 2.28 17.78
C ALA A 69 -6.01 3.01 18.93
N SER A 70 -5.27 3.66 19.83
CA SER A 70 -5.84 4.49 20.90
C SER A 70 -6.57 5.73 20.39
N LEU A 71 -6.35 6.13 19.15
CA LEU A 71 -7.04 7.24 18.45
C LEU A 71 -8.18 6.76 17.55
N GLY A 72 -8.55 5.47 17.63
CA GLY A 72 -9.67 4.87 16.89
C GLY A 72 -9.31 4.36 15.49
N PHE A 73 -8.04 4.26 15.14
CA PHE A 73 -7.63 3.55 13.93
C PHE A 73 -7.66 2.03 14.19
N VAL A 74 -8.13 1.29 13.20
CA VAL A 74 -8.18 -0.17 13.22
C VAL A 74 -7.15 -0.70 12.24
N SER A 75 -6.38 -1.73 12.65
CA SER A 75 -5.54 -2.47 11.71
C SER A 75 -6.45 -3.15 10.70
N GLN A 76 -6.36 -2.67 9.50
CA GLN A 76 -6.96 -3.23 8.31
C GLN A 76 -5.86 -3.43 7.29
N ASN A 77 -6.12 -4.14 6.22
CA ASN A 77 -5.10 -4.48 5.27
C ASN A 77 -4.05 -5.42 5.87
N THR A 78 -4.42 -6.66 5.99
CA THR A 78 -3.46 -7.71 6.21
C THR A 78 -2.73 -7.99 4.90
N ALA A 79 -1.42 -7.91 4.93
CA ALA A 79 -0.57 -8.27 3.81
C ALA A 79 0.09 -9.63 4.08
N PHE A 80 0.41 -10.33 3.02
CA PHE A 80 1.31 -11.46 3.08
C PHE A 80 2.74 -10.93 2.85
N PHE A 81 3.64 -11.29 3.76
CA PHE A 81 5.07 -11.01 3.61
C PHE A 81 5.81 -12.34 3.51
N ASP A 82 6.70 -12.43 2.54
CA ASP A 82 7.60 -13.56 2.36
C ASP A 82 9.04 -13.06 2.23
N GLU A 83 9.94 -13.67 2.98
CA GLU A 83 11.37 -13.43 2.89
C GLU A 83 12.08 -14.76 2.72
N GLY A 84 12.77 -14.96 1.61
CA GLY A 84 13.43 -16.22 1.33
C GLY A 84 14.35 -16.19 0.12
N GLY A 85 14.85 -17.36 -0.23
CA GLY A 85 15.63 -17.54 -1.45
C GLY A 85 14.81 -17.29 -2.70
N ALA A 86 15.41 -16.65 -3.70
CA ALA A 86 14.74 -16.41 -4.97
C ALA A 86 14.44 -17.74 -5.69
N PRO A 87 13.20 -17.96 -6.18
CA PRO A 87 12.87 -19.12 -7.00
C PRO A 87 13.59 -19.07 -8.36
N GLU A 88 13.60 -20.20 -9.06
CA GLU A 88 14.16 -20.26 -10.42
C GLU A 88 13.41 -19.33 -11.37
N ALA A 89 14.15 -18.48 -12.07
CA ALA A 89 13.59 -17.49 -12.99
C ALA A 89 13.00 -18.15 -14.26
N ARG A 90 11.69 -17.97 -14.48
CA ARG A 90 10.96 -18.53 -15.63
C ARG A 90 9.71 -17.69 -15.93
N GLY A 91 9.22 -17.73 -17.17
CA GLY A 91 8.05 -16.95 -17.58
C GLY A 91 8.44 -15.71 -18.38
N VAL A 92 7.53 -14.76 -18.47
CA VAL A 92 7.68 -13.50 -19.21
C VAL A 92 7.53 -12.34 -18.25
N CYS A 93 8.40 -11.34 -18.37
CA CYS A 93 8.35 -10.08 -17.61
C CYS A 93 8.51 -8.92 -18.60
N GLU A 94 7.60 -7.97 -18.55
CA GLU A 94 7.61 -6.75 -19.35
C GLU A 94 7.58 -5.52 -18.44
N VAL A 95 8.37 -4.50 -18.76
CA VAL A 95 8.36 -3.22 -18.03
C VAL A 95 7.11 -2.46 -18.43
N LEU A 96 6.42 -1.90 -17.42
CA LEU A 96 5.21 -1.10 -17.58
C LEU A 96 5.48 0.38 -17.28
N THR A 97 4.75 1.24 -17.96
CA THR A 97 4.57 2.63 -17.53
C THR A 97 3.64 2.71 -16.30
N PRO A 98 3.68 3.79 -15.52
CA PRO A 98 2.74 3.99 -14.41
C PRO A 98 1.25 3.86 -14.82
N ALA A 99 0.89 4.29 -16.03
CA ALA A 99 -0.48 4.22 -16.53
C ALA A 99 -0.91 2.78 -16.87
N GLU A 100 -0.03 1.99 -17.50
CA GLU A 100 -0.27 0.58 -17.83
C GLU A 100 -0.35 -0.25 -16.54
N TYR A 101 0.55 0.01 -15.57
CA TYR A 101 0.49 -0.63 -14.27
C TYR A 101 -0.83 -0.34 -13.54
N ALA A 102 -1.27 0.94 -13.52
CA ALA A 102 -2.55 1.31 -12.93
C ALA A 102 -3.71 0.51 -13.54
N GLY A 103 -3.80 0.44 -14.86
CA GLY A 103 -4.87 -0.29 -15.54
C GLY A 103 -4.87 -1.79 -15.23
N LEU A 104 -3.69 -2.43 -15.24
CA LEU A 104 -3.57 -3.85 -14.93
C LEU A 104 -3.88 -4.14 -13.46
N ARG A 105 -3.36 -3.31 -12.54
CA ARG A 105 -3.62 -3.40 -11.11
C ARG A 105 -5.11 -3.33 -10.79
N GLU A 106 -5.82 -2.35 -11.34
CA GLU A 106 -7.26 -2.18 -11.15
C GLU A 106 -8.06 -3.38 -11.67
N THR A 107 -7.60 -4.02 -12.75
CA THR A 107 -8.22 -5.25 -13.27
C THR A 107 -8.06 -6.41 -12.30
N VAL A 108 -6.84 -6.59 -11.74
CA VAL A 108 -6.56 -7.70 -10.81
C VAL A 108 -7.27 -7.50 -9.46
N LEU A 109 -7.39 -6.27 -8.99
CA LEU A 109 -7.98 -5.94 -7.69
C LEU A 109 -9.47 -5.60 -7.74
N TYR A 110 -10.14 -5.74 -8.89
CA TYR A 110 -11.50 -5.24 -9.11
C TYR A 110 -12.50 -5.61 -7.99
N ASP A 111 -12.51 -6.86 -7.55
CA ASP A 111 -13.42 -7.35 -6.51
C ASP A 111 -12.92 -7.17 -5.08
N LEU A 112 -11.70 -6.65 -4.91
CA LEU A 112 -11.08 -6.45 -3.61
C LEU A 112 -11.10 -4.97 -3.22
N PRO A 113 -11.57 -4.60 -2.02
CA PRO A 113 -11.45 -3.23 -1.55
C PRO A 113 -9.96 -2.82 -1.46
N HIS A 114 -9.59 -1.81 -2.24
CA HIS A 114 -8.19 -1.38 -2.32
C HIS A 114 -8.06 0.13 -2.54
N VAL A 115 -6.92 0.68 -2.12
CA VAL A 115 -6.58 2.06 -2.46
C VAL A 115 -6.19 2.14 -3.93
N ARG A 116 -6.92 2.99 -4.67
CA ARG A 116 -6.61 3.37 -6.04
C ARG A 116 -5.58 4.51 -6.02
N TYR A 117 -4.44 4.27 -6.66
CA TYR A 117 -3.40 5.28 -6.78
C TYR A 117 -3.58 6.13 -8.03
N GLY A 118 -3.50 7.45 -7.87
CA GLY A 118 -3.45 8.38 -8.99
C GLY A 118 -2.12 8.28 -9.76
N LEU A 119 -2.11 8.79 -11.00
CA LEU A 119 -0.87 8.79 -11.80
C LEU A 119 0.26 9.59 -11.16
N SER A 120 -0.04 10.61 -10.35
CA SER A 120 0.95 11.35 -9.56
C SER A 120 1.64 10.46 -8.54
N ASP A 121 0.85 9.64 -7.81
CA ASP A 121 1.35 8.74 -6.78
C ASP A 121 2.23 7.65 -7.41
N LEU A 122 1.75 7.07 -8.52
CA LEU A 122 2.51 6.05 -9.25
C LEU A 122 3.78 6.60 -9.92
N ARG A 123 3.78 7.86 -10.39
CA ARG A 123 5.00 8.51 -10.88
C ARG A 123 6.02 8.73 -9.76
N TYR A 124 5.55 9.07 -8.56
CA TYR A 124 6.42 9.17 -7.39
C TYR A 124 6.98 7.78 -7.04
N GLN A 125 6.15 6.75 -6.97
CA GLN A 125 6.60 5.37 -6.74
C GLN A 125 7.59 4.89 -7.82
N ALA A 126 7.38 5.27 -9.09
CA ALA A 126 8.28 4.95 -10.21
C ALA A 126 9.69 5.56 -10.08
N SER A 127 9.87 6.57 -9.23
CA SER A 127 11.21 7.11 -8.92
C SER A 127 12.03 6.22 -7.98
N MET A 128 11.38 5.25 -7.32
CA MET A 128 12.00 4.33 -6.37
C MET A 128 11.98 2.89 -6.86
N SER A 129 10.93 2.48 -7.59
CA SER A 129 10.68 1.09 -8.00
C SER A 129 10.19 1.02 -9.44
N GLY A 130 10.47 -0.09 -10.14
CA GLY A 130 9.92 -0.37 -11.46
C GLY A 130 8.54 -1.04 -11.39
N PHE A 131 7.77 -0.92 -12.47
CA PHE A 131 6.50 -1.61 -12.67
C PHE A 131 6.63 -2.68 -13.73
N TYR A 132 6.01 -3.84 -13.52
CA TYR A 132 6.19 -5.02 -14.35
C TYR A 132 4.87 -5.74 -14.58
N ARG A 133 4.65 -6.20 -15.80
CA ARG A 133 3.69 -7.23 -16.16
C ARG A 133 4.36 -8.58 -16.08
N LEU A 134 3.69 -9.56 -15.51
CA LEU A 134 4.22 -10.89 -15.24
C LEU A 134 3.30 -11.95 -15.84
N GLU A 135 3.90 -12.93 -16.53
CA GLU A 135 3.17 -14.09 -17.05
C GLU A 135 3.95 -15.39 -16.76
N LEU A 136 3.26 -16.38 -16.19
CA LEU A 136 3.82 -17.69 -15.90
C LEU A 136 2.79 -18.79 -16.17
N GLY A 137 2.90 -19.44 -17.33
CA GLY A 137 1.90 -20.39 -17.78
C GLY A 137 0.56 -19.71 -18.03
N SER A 138 -0.48 -20.13 -17.32
CA SER A 138 -1.81 -19.51 -17.35
C SER A 138 -1.99 -18.37 -16.33
N HIS A 139 -1.01 -18.14 -15.48
CA HIS A 139 -1.06 -17.08 -14.47
C HIS A 139 -0.51 -15.78 -15.03
N PHE A 140 -1.19 -14.68 -14.76
CA PHE A 140 -0.73 -13.35 -15.11
C PHE A 140 -0.92 -12.41 -13.92
N GLY A 141 -0.13 -11.33 -13.90
CA GLY A 141 -0.22 -10.36 -12.83
C GLY A 141 0.67 -9.15 -13.08
N CYS A 142 0.86 -8.39 -12.04
CA CYS A 142 1.78 -7.24 -12.05
C CYS A 142 2.57 -7.14 -10.75
N ALA A 143 3.69 -6.42 -10.83
CA ALA A 143 4.49 -6.13 -9.65
C ALA A 143 5.04 -4.71 -9.68
N CYS A 144 5.31 -4.19 -8.47
CA CYS A 144 6.14 -3.03 -8.22
C CYS A 144 7.36 -3.51 -7.43
N ALA A 145 8.58 -3.29 -7.95
CA ALA A 145 9.78 -3.86 -7.34
C ALA A 145 11.05 -3.06 -7.66
N HIS A 146 12.05 -3.20 -6.80
CA HIS A 146 13.37 -2.64 -6.99
C HIS A 146 14.46 -3.56 -6.40
N PRO A 147 15.68 -3.56 -6.96
CA PRO A 147 16.81 -4.26 -6.38
C PRO A 147 17.36 -3.51 -5.15
N ASP A 148 17.73 -4.26 -4.11
CA ASP A 148 18.47 -3.79 -2.93
C ASP A 148 19.64 -4.75 -2.65
N GLY A 149 20.79 -4.49 -3.25
CA GLY A 149 21.94 -5.38 -3.23
C GLY A 149 21.65 -6.74 -3.90
N GLU A 150 21.75 -7.84 -3.16
CA GLU A 150 21.42 -9.19 -3.62
C GLU A 150 19.96 -9.58 -3.38
N THR A 151 19.17 -8.70 -2.79
CA THR A 151 17.76 -8.89 -2.46
C THR A 151 16.89 -8.15 -3.47
N LEU A 152 15.85 -8.78 -3.97
CA LEU A 152 14.77 -8.13 -4.69
C LEU A 152 13.67 -7.73 -3.70
N VAL A 153 13.44 -6.43 -3.57
CA VAL A 153 12.32 -5.91 -2.80
C VAL A 153 11.13 -5.75 -3.73
N VAL A 154 10.06 -6.46 -3.41
CA VAL A 154 8.81 -6.45 -4.15
C VAL A 154 7.75 -5.76 -3.28
N ASP A 155 7.53 -4.48 -3.56
CA ASP A 155 6.61 -3.63 -2.81
C ASP A 155 5.15 -4.06 -2.98
N GLU A 156 4.83 -4.60 -4.15
CA GLU A 156 3.56 -5.23 -4.47
C GLU A 156 3.75 -6.29 -5.54
N ILE A 157 3.15 -7.47 -5.36
CA ILE A 157 2.96 -8.47 -6.42
C ILE A 157 1.52 -8.96 -6.39
N LEU A 158 0.89 -9.03 -7.55
CA LEU A 158 -0.50 -9.40 -7.72
C LEU A 158 -0.68 -10.45 -8.82
N PRO A 159 -1.63 -11.38 -8.68
CA PRO A 159 -2.55 -11.54 -7.53
C PRO A 159 -1.87 -12.15 -6.29
N ASP A 160 -0.75 -12.85 -6.46
CA ASP A 160 0.02 -13.53 -5.40
C ASP A 160 1.46 -13.84 -5.87
N CYS A 161 2.23 -14.53 -5.02
CA CYS A 161 3.63 -14.87 -5.30
C CYS A 161 3.83 -15.94 -6.40
N SER A 162 2.79 -16.53 -6.95
CA SER A 162 2.93 -17.55 -8.01
C SER A 162 3.61 -17.02 -9.27
N VAL A 163 3.50 -15.72 -9.55
CA VAL A 163 4.12 -15.05 -10.70
C VAL A 163 5.51 -14.46 -10.41
N LEU A 164 6.02 -14.58 -9.16
CA LEU A 164 7.36 -14.10 -8.79
C LEU A 164 8.50 -14.64 -9.68
N PRO A 165 8.51 -15.92 -10.13
CA PRO A 165 9.53 -16.42 -11.04
C PRO A 165 9.66 -15.63 -12.35
N ALA A 166 8.57 -15.02 -12.82
CA ALA A 166 8.61 -14.19 -14.02
C ALA A 166 9.35 -12.86 -13.79
N LEU A 167 9.17 -12.26 -12.63
CA LEU A 167 9.87 -11.02 -12.26
C LEU A 167 11.39 -11.20 -12.23
N LEU A 168 11.87 -12.36 -11.78
CA LEU A 168 13.29 -12.68 -11.70
C LEU A 168 13.99 -12.83 -13.07
N LYS A 169 13.24 -12.90 -14.16
CA LYS A 169 13.80 -12.81 -15.53
C LYS A 169 14.37 -11.41 -15.81
N GLN A 170 13.72 -10.38 -15.28
CA GLN A 170 14.12 -8.98 -15.46
C GLN A 170 15.00 -8.48 -14.30
N LEU A 171 14.73 -8.93 -13.09
CA LEU A 171 15.42 -8.53 -11.87
C LEU A 171 16.00 -9.75 -11.14
N PRO A 172 17.13 -10.32 -11.61
CA PRO A 172 17.76 -11.46 -10.95
C PRO A 172 18.20 -11.10 -9.52
N ALA A 173 17.93 -12.00 -8.59
CA ALA A 173 18.29 -11.83 -7.19
C ALA A 173 18.60 -13.18 -6.53
N LYS A 174 19.28 -13.18 -5.39
CA LYS A 174 19.51 -14.38 -4.57
C LYS A 174 18.43 -14.56 -3.51
N GLN A 175 17.88 -13.45 -3.06
CA GLN A 175 16.83 -13.39 -2.05
C GLN A 175 15.69 -12.50 -2.52
N CYS A 176 14.50 -12.73 -2.01
CA CYS A 176 13.33 -11.89 -2.26
C CYS A 176 12.70 -11.49 -0.95
N ARG A 177 12.29 -10.23 -0.84
CA ARG A 177 11.39 -9.72 0.19
C ARG A 177 10.12 -9.24 -0.51
N VAL A 178 9.04 -9.97 -0.32
CA VAL A 178 7.81 -9.81 -1.12
C VAL A 178 6.65 -9.40 -0.25
N ARG A 179 5.84 -8.47 -0.74
CA ARG A 179 4.55 -8.10 -0.18
C ARG A 179 3.46 -8.32 -1.23
N THR A 180 2.37 -8.95 -0.81
CA THR A 180 1.18 -9.14 -1.65
C THR A 180 -0.10 -8.98 -0.83
N VAL A 181 -1.22 -8.98 -1.51
CA VAL A 181 -2.55 -8.93 -0.92
C VAL A 181 -2.90 -10.23 -0.21
N GLY A 182 -3.71 -10.12 0.85
CA GLY A 182 -4.11 -11.26 1.67
C GLY A 182 -3.02 -11.67 2.67
N GLY A 183 -3.37 -12.47 3.64
CA GLY A 183 -2.45 -12.87 4.69
C GLY A 183 -2.87 -12.34 6.06
N SER A 184 -1.98 -12.47 7.06
CA SER A 184 -2.29 -12.18 8.45
C SER A 184 -1.44 -11.06 9.07
N ALA A 185 -0.43 -10.57 8.35
CA ALA A 185 0.45 -9.53 8.86
C ALA A 185 -0.19 -8.15 8.73
N PRO A 186 -0.36 -7.38 9.81
CA PRO A 186 -0.96 -6.05 9.74
C PRO A 186 0.01 -5.08 9.05
N PHE A 187 -0.44 -4.42 8.00
CA PHE A 187 0.36 -3.41 7.28
C PHE A 187 -0.15 -2.00 7.53
N ALA A 188 -1.33 -1.66 7.05
CA ALA A 188 -1.93 -0.34 7.23
C ALA A 188 -2.96 -0.29 8.36
N MET A 189 -3.37 0.91 8.71
CA MET A 189 -4.51 1.16 9.59
C MET A 189 -5.47 2.12 8.92
N CYS A 190 -6.76 1.96 9.24
CA CYS A 190 -7.84 2.77 8.71
C CYS A 190 -8.71 3.30 9.84
N LYS A 191 -9.24 4.52 9.69
CA LYS A 191 -10.27 5.09 10.56
C LYS A 191 -11.42 5.60 9.70
N TRP A 192 -12.60 5.01 9.86
CA TRP A 192 -13.80 5.46 9.18
C TRP A 192 -14.35 6.71 9.85
N LEU A 193 -14.75 7.69 9.03
CA LEU A 193 -15.30 8.99 9.47
C LEU A 193 -16.84 8.98 9.44
N SER A 194 -17.42 7.96 8.85
CA SER A 194 -18.87 7.72 8.80
C SER A 194 -19.21 6.39 9.47
N ASP A 195 -20.47 6.20 9.83
CA ASP A 195 -20.99 4.95 10.42
C ASP A 195 -21.11 3.80 9.39
N ALA A 196 -20.67 4.01 8.17
CA ALA A 196 -20.64 2.97 7.14
C ALA A 196 -19.68 1.85 7.56
N HIS A 197 -20.21 0.64 7.72
CA HIS A 197 -19.38 -0.55 7.94
C HIS A 197 -18.69 -0.91 6.63
N MET A 198 -17.38 -0.77 6.60
CA MET A 198 -16.60 -0.97 5.39
C MET A 198 -15.69 -2.19 5.53
N PRO A 199 -15.45 -2.92 4.44
CA PRO A 199 -14.54 -4.06 4.44
C PRO A 199 -13.09 -3.65 4.69
N ASP A 200 -12.23 -4.62 4.92
CA ASP A 200 -10.79 -4.43 4.97
C ASP A 200 -10.28 -3.86 3.64
N VAL A 201 -9.52 -2.78 3.72
CA VAL A 201 -9.01 -2.06 2.54
C VAL A 201 -7.54 -2.42 2.31
N TYR A 202 -7.21 -2.90 1.13
CA TYR A 202 -5.82 -3.16 0.74
C TYR A 202 -5.09 -1.87 0.36
N LEU A 203 -3.92 -1.67 0.95
CA LEU A 203 -3.01 -0.56 0.67
C LEU A 203 -1.62 -1.15 0.38
N ALA A 204 -1.03 -0.79 -0.75
CA ALA A 204 0.24 -1.35 -1.21
C ALA A 204 1.44 -0.51 -0.80
N PHE A 205 1.36 0.82 -0.92
CA PHE A 205 2.50 1.72 -0.79
C PHE A 205 2.41 2.60 0.46
N ASP A 206 3.53 2.74 1.13
CA ASP A 206 3.71 3.65 2.27
C ASP A 206 4.45 4.94 1.88
N PHE A 207 4.95 4.97 0.62
CA PHE A 207 5.67 6.10 0.02
C PHE A 207 6.98 6.48 0.74
N GLY A 208 7.70 5.51 1.32
CA GLY A 208 9.06 5.63 1.85
C GLY A 208 9.20 5.52 3.33
#